data_d36c86755939cd3181436e951b1471b8
#
_entry.id   d36c86755939cd3181436e951b1471b8
#
_cell.length_a   1.000
_cell.length_b   1.000
_cell.length_c   1.000
_cell.angle_alpha   90.00
_cell.angle_beta   90.00
_cell.angle_gamma   90.00
#
_symmetry.space_group_name_H-M   'P 1'
#
loop_
_entity.id
_entity.type
_entity.pdbx_description
1 polymer ?
#
loop_
_entity_poly.entity_id
_entity_poly.type
_entity_poly.pdbx_seq_one_letter_code
_entity_poly.pdbx_strand_id
1 'polypeptide(L)'
;MAFEISVTNVDKPPLAGETVRHRLAQFAWKSPVELTRAPTFLEKSRLFPGTAFVVGADTAERLFGSKYYGDDEVRMHKALEEIANSGSSFLVAVRIDAAGRVRALNDIPVPRRYADLFIEIPEHRFRLDTSSSEIRARRRADGGRAVGNS
;
A
#
# COMPACT_ATOMS: atom_id res chain seq x y z
N MET A 1 0.75 -5.84 -15.31
CA MET A 1 0.79 -5.10 -14.03
C MET A 1 -0.01 -3.83 -14.21
N ALA A 2 -0.88 -3.49 -13.26
CA ALA A 2 -1.64 -2.25 -13.22
C ALA A 2 -1.39 -1.55 -11.88
N PHE A 3 -1.62 -0.25 -11.83
CA PHE A 3 -1.67 0.50 -10.57
C PHE A 3 -3.10 0.65 -10.12
N GLU A 4 -3.31 0.73 -8.82
CA GLU A 4 -4.62 1.00 -8.23
C GLU A 4 -4.57 2.26 -7.37
N ILE A 5 -5.56 3.10 -7.53
CA ILE A 5 -5.78 4.28 -6.68
C ILE A 5 -7.16 4.15 -6.06
N SER A 6 -7.20 3.86 -4.75
CA SER A 6 -8.45 4.00 -4.01
C SER A 6 -8.77 5.47 -3.78
N VAL A 7 -9.95 5.90 -4.19
CA VAL A 7 -10.44 7.26 -3.92
C VAL A 7 -10.97 7.40 -2.50
N THR A 8 -11.20 6.29 -1.80
CA THR A 8 -11.56 6.21 -0.38
C THR A 8 -10.40 5.64 0.44
N ASN A 9 -10.31 5.99 1.70
CA ASN A 9 -9.30 5.49 2.63
C ASN A 9 -9.97 5.11 3.95
N VAL A 10 -9.32 4.21 4.72
CA VAL A 10 -9.79 3.83 6.06
C VAL A 10 -9.65 4.99 7.04
N ASP A 11 -8.50 5.68 7.03
CA ASP A 11 -8.11 6.67 8.05
C ASP A 11 -8.16 8.12 7.56
N LYS A 12 -8.64 8.39 6.34
CA LYS A 12 -8.60 9.71 5.72
C LYS A 12 -9.86 9.99 4.93
N PRO A 13 -10.26 11.26 4.78
CA PRO A 13 -11.38 11.62 3.92
C PRO A 13 -11.11 11.17 2.46
N PRO A 14 -12.17 10.98 1.67
CA PRO A 14 -12.06 10.67 0.25
C PRO A 14 -11.17 11.66 -0.48
N LEU A 15 -10.48 11.20 -1.52
CA LEU A 15 -9.63 12.06 -2.34
C LEU A 15 -10.49 13.06 -3.13
N ALA A 16 -10.12 14.33 -3.10
CA ALA A 16 -10.71 15.33 -3.96
C ALA A 16 -10.42 14.99 -5.45
N GLY A 17 -11.36 15.31 -6.34
CA GLY A 17 -11.26 15.00 -7.76
C GLY A 17 -10.00 15.57 -8.43
N GLU A 18 -9.54 16.76 -8.00
CA GLU A 18 -8.29 17.34 -8.45
C GLU A 18 -7.07 16.50 -8.07
N THR A 19 -7.04 16.00 -6.82
CA THR A 19 -5.98 15.10 -6.35
C THR A 19 -5.97 13.79 -7.15
N VAL A 20 -7.14 13.25 -7.49
CA VAL A 20 -7.26 12.06 -8.32
C VAL A 20 -6.69 12.33 -9.72
N ARG A 21 -7.10 13.44 -10.38
CA ARG A 21 -6.57 13.82 -11.69
C ARG A 21 -5.06 13.99 -11.68
N HIS A 22 -4.52 14.67 -10.65
CA HIS A 22 -3.07 14.86 -10.52
C HIS A 22 -2.32 13.53 -10.35
N ARG A 23 -2.87 12.59 -9.59
CA ARG A 23 -2.27 11.25 -9.45
C ARG A 23 -2.32 10.46 -10.74
N LEU A 24 -3.46 10.48 -11.45
CA LEU A 24 -3.61 9.80 -12.73
C LEU A 24 -2.64 10.30 -13.79
N ALA A 25 -2.40 11.62 -13.84
CA ALA A 25 -1.48 12.23 -14.80
C ALA A 25 -0.05 11.65 -14.70
N GLN A 26 0.38 11.15 -13.54
CA GLN A 26 1.70 10.53 -13.35
C GLN A 26 1.86 9.21 -14.11
N PHE A 27 0.75 8.54 -14.41
CA PHE A 27 0.71 7.25 -15.09
C PHE A 27 0.31 7.36 -16.57
N ALA A 28 -0.05 8.57 -17.04
CA ALA A 28 -0.52 8.79 -18.40
C ALA A 28 0.46 8.17 -19.42
N TRP A 29 -0.08 7.30 -20.28
CA TRP A 29 0.67 6.58 -21.32
C TRP A 29 1.77 5.62 -20.84
N LYS A 30 1.89 5.39 -19.52
CA LYS A 30 2.93 4.52 -18.92
C LYS A 30 2.39 3.21 -18.46
N SER A 31 1.22 3.22 -17.80
CA SER A 31 0.65 2.02 -17.18
C SER A 31 -0.86 2.16 -16.99
N PRO A 32 -1.61 1.06 -17.05
CA PRO A 32 -3.01 1.03 -16.65
C PRO A 32 -3.16 1.44 -15.19
N VAL A 33 -4.22 2.20 -14.89
CA VAL A 33 -4.58 2.59 -13.52
C VAL A 33 -6.05 2.31 -13.29
N GLU A 34 -6.34 1.53 -12.26
CA GLU A 34 -7.69 1.26 -11.80
C GLU A 34 -8.07 2.25 -10.69
N LEU A 35 -9.22 2.89 -10.82
CA LEU A 35 -9.80 3.73 -9.76
C LEU A 35 -10.84 2.92 -9.02
N THR A 36 -10.67 2.79 -7.70
CA THR A 36 -11.60 2.04 -6.86
C THR A 36 -12.16 2.87 -5.72
N ARG A 37 -13.22 2.36 -5.10
CA ARG A 37 -13.70 2.82 -3.79
C ARG A 37 -13.48 1.76 -2.71
N ALA A 38 -12.48 0.90 -2.90
CA ALA A 38 -12.10 -0.17 -1.99
C ALA A 38 -10.97 0.31 -1.05
N PRO A 39 -11.27 0.80 0.16
CA PRO A 39 -10.27 1.28 1.10
C PRO A 39 -9.42 0.17 1.70
N THR A 40 -9.93 -1.07 1.77
CA THR A 40 -9.26 -2.23 2.37
C THR A 40 -8.79 -3.24 1.34
N PHE A 41 -7.80 -4.06 1.68
CA PHE A 41 -7.35 -5.15 0.81
C PHE A 41 -8.39 -6.27 0.67
N LEU A 42 -9.25 -6.45 1.66
CA LEU A 42 -10.39 -7.35 1.54
C LEU A 42 -11.32 -6.92 0.41
N GLU A 43 -11.69 -5.64 0.35
CA GLU A 43 -12.53 -5.13 -0.73
C GLU A 43 -11.82 -5.18 -2.08
N LYS A 44 -10.50 -4.89 -2.10
CA LYS A 44 -9.69 -5.00 -3.33
C LYS A 44 -9.61 -6.44 -3.83
N SER A 45 -9.44 -7.43 -2.96
CA SER A 45 -9.41 -8.84 -3.36
C SER A 45 -10.74 -9.33 -3.92
N ARG A 46 -11.86 -8.76 -3.46
CA ARG A 46 -13.20 -9.02 -4.03
C ARG A 46 -13.35 -8.43 -5.44
N LEU A 47 -12.78 -7.24 -5.68
CA LEU A 47 -12.79 -6.61 -7.01
C LEU A 47 -11.81 -7.29 -7.97
N PHE A 48 -10.69 -7.76 -7.48
CA PHE A 48 -9.59 -8.32 -8.27
C PHE A 48 -9.16 -9.68 -7.69
N PRO A 49 -10.00 -10.72 -7.77
CA PRO A 49 -9.63 -12.04 -7.26
C PRO A 49 -8.40 -12.59 -7.98
N GLY A 50 -7.60 -13.40 -7.28
CA GLY A 50 -6.38 -14.00 -7.82
C GLY A 50 -5.23 -13.01 -8.05
N THR A 51 -5.31 -11.80 -7.49
CA THR A 51 -4.31 -10.74 -7.72
C THR A 51 -3.19 -10.80 -6.68
N ALA A 52 -1.94 -10.68 -7.15
CA ALA A 52 -0.79 -10.42 -6.30
C ALA A 52 -0.64 -8.90 -6.07
N PHE A 53 -0.90 -8.44 -4.84
CA PHE A 53 -0.79 -7.03 -4.45
C PHE A 53 0.63 -6.70 -4.02
N VAL A 54 1.28 -5.75 -4.68
CA VAL A 54 2.60 -5.26 -4.27
C VAL A 54 2.42 -4.24 -3.15
N VAL A 55 3.00 -4.51 -1.99
CA VAL A 55 2.91 -3.66 -0.78
C VAL A 55 4.28 -3.48 -0.14
N GLY A 56 4.47 -2.39 0.59
CA GLY A 56 5.64 -2.25 1.45
C GLY A 56 5.45 -2.98 2.79
N ALA A 57 6.56 -3.26 3.49
CA ALA A 57 6.58 -3.93 4.79
C ALA A 57 5.63 -3.28 5.82
N ASP A 58 5.60 -1.94 5.92
CA ASP A 58 4.69 -1.22 6.83
C ASP A 58 3.21 -1.48 6.52
N THR A 59 2.86 -1.67 5.24
CA THR A 59 1.50 -1.95 4.82
C THR A 59 1.14 -3.41 5.11
N ALA A 60 2.07 -4.33 4.87
CA ALA A 60 1.89 -5.74 5.21
C ALA A 60 1.68 -5.93 6.72
N GLU A 61 2.46 -5.25 7.57
CA GLU A 61 2.30 -5.28 9.03
C GLU A 61 0.89 -4.81 9.47
N ARG A 62 0.34 -3.78 8.82
CA ARG A 62 -1.01 -3.28 9.12
C ARG A 62 -2.11 -4.28 8.85
N LEU A 63 -1.91 -5.25 7.97
CA LEU A 63 -2.89 -6.30 7.69
C LEU A 63 -3.12 -7.22 8.89
N PHE A 64 -2.20 -7.23 9.85
CA PHE A 64 -2.33 -7.96 11.13
C PHE A 64 -2.72 -7.05 12.30
N GLY A 65 -2.99 -5.78 12.06
CA GLY A 65 -3.41 -4.84 13.09
C GLY A 65 -4.93 -4.88 13.30
N SER A 66 -5.42 -5.44 14.42
CA SER A 66 -6.85 -5.54 14.76
C SER A 66 -7.59 -4.19 14.68
N LYS A 67 -6.90 -3.08 14.93
CA LYS A 67 -7.46 -1.71 14.83
C LYS A 67 -8.05 -1.38 13.46
N TYR A 68 -7.55 -2.00 12.38
CA TYR A 68 -8.08 -1.82 11.03
C TYR A 68 -9.34 -2.65 10.76
N TYR A 69 -9.73 -3.47 11.74
CA TYR A 69 -10.89 -4.35 11.72
C TYR A 69 -11.85 -4.05 12.89
N GLY A 70 -11.75 -2.83 13.47
CA GLY A 70 -12.57 -2.41 14.60
C GLY A 70 -12.15 -3.05 15.93
N ASP A 71 -10.85 -3.26 16.12
CA ASP A 71 -10.22 -3.94 17.27
C ASP A 71 -10.74 -5.38 17.50
N ASP A 72 -11.17 -6.03 16.41
CA ASP A 72 -11.74 -7.37 16.41
C ASP A 72 -10.79 -8.33 15.64
N GLU A 73 -10.09 -9.18 16.39
CA GLU A 73 -9.19 -10.20 15.82
C GLU A 73 -9.94 -11.24 14.99
N VAL A 74 -11.18 -11.58 15.35
CA VAL A 74 -11.98 -12.55 14.59
C VAL A 74 -12.31 -11.99 13.21
N ARG A 75 -12.64 -10.70 13.13
CA ARG A 75 -12.86 -10.02 11.84
C ARG A 75 -11.57 -9.94 11.03
N MET A 76 -10.45 -9.65 11.66
CA MET A 76 -9.14 -9.65 11.00
C MET A 76 -8.85 -11.02 10.38
N HIS A 77 -9.02 -12.11 11.15
CA HIS A 77 -8.78 -13.45 10.66
C HIS A 77 -9.71 -13.83 9.51
N LYS A 78 -11.01 -13.54 9.62
CA LYS A 78 -11.98 -13.78 8.53
C LYS A 78 -11.60 -13.02 7.25
N ALA A 79 -11.14 -11.78 7.38
CA ALA A 79 -10.72 -10.98 6.24
C ALA A 79 -9.49 -11.60 5.55
N LEU A 80 -8.48 -12.03 6.31
CA LEU A 80 -7.28 -12.66 5.75
C LEU A 80 -7.59 -14.01 5.09
N GLU A 81 -8.49 -14.81 5.68
CA GLU A 81 -8.97 -16.07 5.10
C GLU A 81 -9.73 -15.82 3.79
N GLU A 82 -10.58 -14.81 3.73
CA GLU A 82 -11.31 -14.45 2.51
C GLU A 82 -10.36 -13.99 1.40
N ILE A 83 -9.34 -13.18 1.73
CA ILE A 83 -8.30 -12.78 0.80
C ILE A 83 -7.56 -14.00 0.26
N ALA A 84 -7.14 -14.93 1.13
CA ALA A 84 -6.48 -16.16 0.73
C ALA A 84 -7.36 -17.02 -0.18
N ASN A 85 -8.64 -17.21 0.21
CA ASN A 85 -9.60 -17.99 -0.56
C ASN A 85 -9.94 -17.38 -1.93
N SER A 86 -9.77 -16.06 -2.09
CA SER A 86 -9.88 -15.41 -3.40
C SER A 86 -8.73 -15.73 -4.35
N GLY A 87 -7.70 -16.47 -3.89
CA GLY A 87 -6.47 -16.73 -4.63
C GLY A 87 -5.52 -15.53 -4.69
N SER A 88 -5.80 -14.48 -3.92
CA SER A 88 -4.94 -13.28 -3.85
C SER A 88 -3.74 -13.51 -2.94
N SER A 89 -2.67 -12.73 -3.15
CA SER A 89 -1.46 -12.77 -2.34
C SER A 89 -0.82 -11.39 -2.21
N PHE A 90 0.17 -11.25 -1.34
CA PHE A 90 0.92 -10.01 -1.14
C PHE A 90 2.39 -10.22 -1.50
N LEU A 91 2.89 -9.41 -2.43
CA LEU A 91 4.30 -9.29 -2.71
C LEU A 91 4.86 -8.14 -1.87
N VAL A 92 5.66 -8.49 -0.87
CA VAL A 92 6.17 -7.53 0.11
C VAL A 92 7.52 -6.99 -0.33
N ALA A 93 7.55 -5.71 -0.65
CA ALA A 93 8.78 -5.01 -1.02
C ALA A 93 9.57 -4.58 0.22
N VAL A 94 10.86 -4.82 0.18
CA VAL A 94 11.82 -4.32 1.17
C VAL A 94 11.83 -2.78 1.16
N ARG A 95 11.95 -2.19 2.33
CA ARG A 95 11.98 -0.73 2.50
C ARG A 95 13.03 -0.32 3.51
N ILE A 96 13.60 0.87 3.32
CA ILE A 96 14.36 1.57 4.36
C ILE A 96 13.42 2.51 5.12
N ASP A 97 13.41 2.41 6.44
CA ASP A 97 12.69 3.34 7.32
C ASP A 97 13.43 4.67 7.46
N ALA A 98 12.80 5.66 8.12
CA ALA A 98 13.39 6.98 8.34
C ALA A 98 14.67 6.95 9.20
N ALA A 99 14.94 5.87 9.91
CA ALA A 99 16.14 5.65 10.70
C ALA A 99 17.24 4.90 9.93
N GLY A 100 17.03 4.65 8.63
CA GLY A 100 17.97 3.93 7.78
C GLY A 100 17.95 2.40 7.96
N ARG A 101 16.96 1.84 8.67
CA ARG A 101 16.86 0.40 8.91
C ARG A 101 16.10 -0.26 7.78
N VAL A 102 16.63 -1.38 7.31
CA VAL A 102 15.93 -2.24 6.33
C VAL A 102 14.75 -2.90 7.01
N ARG A 103 13.58 -2.79 6.40
CA ARG A 103 12.35 -3.48 6.81
C ARG A 103 11.94 -4.44 5.70
N ALA A 104 11.91 -5.73 6.02
CA ALA A 104 11.57 -6.82 5.11
C ALA A 104 10.42 -7.65 5.67
N LEU A 105 9.98 -8.66 4.92
CA LEU A 105 8.92 -9.56 5.36
C LEU A 105 9.28 -10.29 6.67
N ASN A 106 10.55 -10.67 6.83
CA ASN A 106 11.02 -11.38 8.03
C ASN A 106 10.94 -10.54 9.32
N ASP A 107 10.82 -9.22 9.21
CA ASP A 107 10.66 -8.31 10.35
C ASP A 107 9.19 -8.16 10.78
N ILE A 108 8.27 -8.80 10.05
CA ILE A 108 6.83 -8.74 10.30
C ILE A 108 6.39 -10.04 11.00
N PRO A 109 5.66 -9.97 12.12
CA PRO A 109 5.18 -11.15 12.83
C PRO A 109 3.98 -11.81 12.10
N VAL A 110 4.25 -12.37 10.91
CA VAL A 110 3.23 -13.06 10.11
C VAL A 110 2.82 -14.36 10.83
N PRO A 111 1.54 -14.55 11.19
CA PRO A 111 1.09 -15.81 11.76
C PRO A 111 1.29 -16.96 10.76
N ARG A 112 1.79 -18.10 11.23
CA ARG A 112 2.13 -19.26 10.37
C ARG A 112 1.01 -19.67 9.40
N ARG A 113 -0.25 -19.59 9.82
CA ARG A 113 -1.41 -19.94 8.99
C ARG A 113 -1.60 -19.01 7.76
N TYR A 114 -0.94 -17.86 7.74
CA TYR A 114 -0.99 -16.90 6.63
C TYR A 114 0.37 -16.74 5.93
N ALA A 115 1.36 -17.57 6.26
CA ALA A 115 2.70 -17.45 5.69
C ALA A 115 2.68 -17.48 4.15
N ASP A 116 1.88 -18.37 3.57
CA ASP A 116 1.78 -18.52 2.10
C ASP A 116 1.07 -17.36 1.40
N LEU A 117 0.39 -16.49 2.18
CA LEU A 117 -0.26 -15.28 1.64
C LEU A 117 0.76 -14.18 1.32
N PHE A 118 1.96 -14.24 1.92
CA PHE A 118 2.98 -13.20 1.82
C PHE A 118 4.27 -13.74 1.19
N ILE A 119 4.73 -13.08 0.15
CA ILE A 119 5.93 -13.44 -0.60
C ILE A 119 6.86 -12.24 -0.61
N GLU A 120 8.10 -12.39 -0.15
CA GLU A 120 9.08 -11.32 -0.18
C GLU A 120 9.56 -11.04 -1.62
N ILE A 121 9.61 -9.76 -1.98
CA ILE A 121 10.35 -9.33 -3.18
C ILE A 121 11.80 -9.09 -2.74
N PRO A 122 12.77 -9.86 -3.24
CA PRO A 122 14.16 -9.68 -2.87
C PRO A 122 14.68 -8.27 -3.15
N GLU A 123 15.50 -7.71 -2.27
CA GLU A 123 16.03 -6.34 -2.36
C GLU A 123 16.67 -6.04 -3.73
N HIS A 124 17.41 -6.98 -4.30
CA HIS A 124 18.07 -6.82 -5.59
C HIS A 124 17.11 -6.71 -6.77
N ARG A 125 15.84 -7.11 -6.61
CA ARG A 125 14.80 -6.99 -7.65
C ARG A 125 13.99 -5.70 -7.52
N PHE A 126 13.74 -5.28 -6.29
CA PHE A 126 12.97 -4.05 -6.05
C PHE A 126 13.17 -3.56 -4.61
N ARG A 127 13.58 -2.30 -4.49
CA ARG A 127 13.77 -1.62 -3.22
C ARG A 127 13.08 -0.27 -3.24
N LEU A 128 12.31 0.01 -2.21
CA LEU A 128 11.64 1.30 -2.00
C LEU A 128 12.42 2.11 -0.94
N ASP A 129 13.27 3.01 -1.40
CA ASP A 129 14.07 3.89 -0.51
C ASP A 129 13.34 5.18 -0.13
N THR A 130 12.10 5.37 -0.63
CA THR A 130 11.37 6.62 -0.46
C THR A 130 10.01 6.41 0.17
N SER A 131 9.75 7.06 1.29
CA SER A 131 8.43 7.05 1.92
C SER A 131 7.51 8.11 1.30
N SER A 132 6.20 7.88 1.35
CA SER A 132 5.21 8.91 0.97
C SER A 132 5.34 10.18 1.82
N SER A 133 5.88 10.09 3.04
CA SER A 133 6.16 11.22 3.92
C SER A 133 7.37 12.03 3.44
N GLU A 134 8.43 11.38 3.00
CA GLU A 134 9.61 12.03 2.43
C GLU A 134 9.31 12.71 1.11
N ILE A 135 8.52 12.08 0.23
CA ILE A 135 8.05 12.70 -1.01
C ILE A 135 7.26 13.98 -0.69
N ARG A 136 6.37 13.94 0.29
CA ARG A 136 5.61 15.11 0.72
C ARG A 136 6.50 16.20 1.32
N ALA A 137 7.49 15.84 2.11
CA ALA A 137 8.45 16.79 2.70
C ALA A 137 9.29 17.46 1.62
N ARG A 138 9.83 16.71 0.66
CA ARG A 138 10.58 17.26 -0.49
C ARG A 138 9.72 18.22 -1.32
N ARG A 139 8.48 17.84 -1.65
CA ARG A 139 7.57 18.72 -2.42
C ARG A 139 7.22 20.00 -1.68
N ARG A 140 7.12 20.00 -0.35
CA ARG A 140 6.92 21.23 0.45
C ARG A 140 8.14 22.13 0.43
N ALA A 141 9.33 21.56 0.50
CA ALA A 141 10.59 22.30 0.43
C ALA A 141 10.78 22.96 -0.96
N ASP A 142 10.46 22.24 -2.05
CA ASP A 142 10.57 22.75 -3.42
C ASP A 142 9.49 23.78 -3.76
N GLY A 143 8.26 23.60 -3.26
CA GLY A 143 7.15 24.55 -3.42
C GLY A 143 7.36 25.88 -2.69
N GLY A 144 8.12 25.88 -1.59
CA GLY A 144 8.50 27.08 -0.85
C GLY A 144 9.57 27.95 -1.53
N ARG A 145 10.33 27.40 -2.48
CA ARG A 145 11.34 28.14 -3.24
C ARG A 145 10.79 28.90 -4.46
N ALA A 146 9.60 28.54 -4.93
CA ALA A 146 9.02 29.16 -6.12
C ALA A 146 8.29 30.50 -5.87
N VAL A 147 8.14 30.96 -4.61
CA VAL A 147 7.38 32.19 -4.24
C VAL A 147 8.30 33.34 -3.80
N GLY A 148 9.60 33.20 -3.93
CA GLY A 148 10.60 34.17 -3.43
C GLY A 148 11.43 34.89 -4.50
N ASN A 149 10.86 35.18 -5.70
CA ASN A 149 11.55 36.06 -6.67
C ASN A 149 10.54 36.86 -7.49
N SER A 150 10.11 37.98 -6.94
CA SER A 150 9.52 39.10 -7.67
C SER A 150 9.86 40.38 -6.94
#